data_8f140d152097e2cd64ac3f01f064c86a
#
_entry.id   8f140d152097e2cd64ac3f01f064c86a
#
_cell.length_a   1.000
_cell.length_b   1.000
_cell.length_c   1.000
_cell.angle_alpha   90.00
_cell.angle_beta   90.00
_cell.angle_gamma   90.00
#
_symmetry.space_group_name_H-M   'P 1'
#
loop_
_entity.id
_entity.type
_entity.pdbx_description
1 polymer ?
#
loop_
_entity_poly.entity_id
_entity_poly.type
_entity_poly.pdbx_seq_one_letter_code
_entity_poly.pdbx_strand_id
1 'polypeptide(L)'
;MNNNTICAIATAPGGAIGIIRISGPEAISIADKVFRPIGSNLSLSQRKAYTLAFGNIINADNEVVDEVLMSIFRAPHSYTGEDSVEISCHGSSYILQQVMFLLTENGCLPAGPGEFTQRAFLNGKMDLSQAEAVADLISSTNKATHDMALSQLKGHFSNELSELRAHLLKLTSLLELEIDFSDHEDLEFADRSELYALANDIHQRLVSLAHSFEVGNALKNGIPVAIVGNTNVGKSTLLNHLLHEEKAIVSDVHGTTRDFIEDTTIINGIQFRFVDTAGIRKTDDIVENIGIERTFQKMQEAKIVLWLIDQQPTEAEIEGIKERVAGKKLIIVRNKIDLPNSSLNNSSSAKPTILAQTSVSTSRAQNSKLKIQDSQLVDISAKYGTNLSRLEQLIVEAADIPQISESDIVITSARHYSALLNADESLQRVIASMDLGLSGDLLAEDLRMVIDHLAEITGEERITPQETLNSIFSSYCIGK
;
A
#
# COMPACT_ATOMS: atom_id res chain seq x y z
N MET A 1 21.17 -18.77 14.03
CA MET A 1 19.70 -18.69 14.19
C MET A 1 19.37 -18.86 15.66
N ASN A 2 18.61 -17.94 16.25
CA ASN A 2 18.13 -18.12 17.61
C ASN A 2 17.14 -19.29 17.63
N ASN A 3 17.53 -20.40 18.23
CA ASN A 3 16.72 -21.62 18.29
C ASN A 3 15.70 -21.58 19.45
N ASN A 4 15.28 -20.37 19.85
CA ASN A 4 14.39 -20.14 20.99
C ASN A 4 12.93 -20.25 20.58
N THR A 5 12.11 -20.77 21.47
CA THR A 5 10.66 -20.76 21.31
C THR A 5 10.11 -19.41 21.74
N ILE A 6 9.28 -18.79 20.89
CA ILE A 6 8.68 -17.48 21.11
C ILE A 6 7.16 -17.56 21.30
N CYS A 7 6.61 -16.59 21.99
CA CYS A 7 5.17 -16.43 22.15
C CYS A 7 4.73 -14.97 22.07
N ALA A 8 3.52 -14.74 21.61
CA ALA A 8 2.90 -13.41 21.62
C ALA A 8 1.37 -13.49 21.56
N ILE A 9 0.72 -12.42 22.02
CA ILE A 9 -0.70 -12.18 21.82
C ILE A 9 -0.89 -11.75 20.37
N ALA A 10 -1.69 -12.51 19.60
CA ALA A 10 -1.91 -12.30 18.16
C ALA A 10 -3.17 -11.47 17.85
N THR A 11 -4.03 -11.21 18.83
CA THR A 11 -5.28 -10.44 18.69
C THR A 11 -5.27 -9.22 19.60
N ALA A 12 -6.00 -8.16 19.21
CA ALA A 12 -6.21 -7.03 20.11
C ALA A 12 -6.93 -7.47 21.40
N PRO A 13 -6.52 -6.97 22.58
CA PRO A 13 -7.21 -7.27 23.84
C PRO A 13 -8.60 -6.62 23.88
N GLY A 14 -9.53 -7.21 24.70
CA GLY A 14 -10.88 -6.68 24.90
C GLY A 14 -11.94 -7.27 23.98
N GLY A 15 -11.58 -8.14 23.04
CA GLY A 15 -12.53 -8.93 22.25
C GLY A 15 -13.12 -10.11 23.03
N ALA A 16 -14.12 -10.79 22.48
CA ALA A 16 -14.68 -12.00 23.09
C ALA A 16 -13.67 -13.16 23.12
N ILE A 17 -12.81 -13.25 22.10
CA ILE A 17 -11.77 -14.28 21.94
C ILE A 17 -10.41 -13.59 21.80
N GLY A 18 -9.42 -14.13 22.51
CA GLY A 18 -8.01 -13.81 22.36
C GLY A 18 -7.22 -14.99 21.84
N ILE A 19 -6.22 -14.75 21.01
CA ILE A 19 -5.32 -15.76 20.49
C ILE A 19 -3.90 -15.45 20.92
N ILE A 20 -3.23 -16.44 21.52
CA ILE A 20 -1.81 -16.40 21.81
C ILE A 20 -1.13 -17.44 20.92
N ARG A 21 -0.08 -17.02 20.22
CA ARG A 21 0.70 -17.87 19.33
C ARG A 21 2.03 -18.21 19.95
N ILE A 22 2.45 -19.47 19.79
CA ILE A 22 3.75 -20.01 20.19
C ILE A 22 4.41 -20.59 18.94
N SER A 23 5.70 -20.36 18.74
CA SER A 23 6.46 -20.93 17.62
C SER A 23 7.89 -21.25 18.04
N GLY A 24 8.39 -22.39 17.61
CA GLY A 24 9.76 -22.83 17.86
C GLY A 24 9.85 -24.31 18.22
N PRO A 25 11.07 -24.83 18.46
CA PRO A 25 11.32 -26.25 18.65
C PRO A 25 10.64 -26.84 19.89
N GLU A 26 10.37 -26.02 20.90
CA GLU A 26 9.72 -26.44 22.14
C GLU A 26 8.26 -25.98 22.26
N ALA A 27 7.66 -25.45 21.19
CA ALA A 27 6.33 -24.86 21.22
C ALA A 27 5.26 -25.84 21.79
N ILE A 28 5.27 -27.08 21.32
CA ILE A 28 4.30 -28.10 21.74
C ILE A 28 4.58 -28.57 23.16
N SER A 29 5.86 -28.77 23.52
CA SER A 29 6.25 -29.25 24.85
C SER A 29 5.98 -28.22 25.95
N ILE A 30 6.18 -26.93 25.66
CA ILE A 30 5.87 -25.84 26.59
C ILE A 30 4.35 -25.71 26.75
N ALA A 31 3.59 -25.76 25.65
CA ALA A 31 2.13 -25.71 25.69
C ALA A 31 1.54 -26.89 26.49
N ASP A 32 2.11 -28.11 26.36
CA ASP A 32 1.69 -29.29 27.14
C ASP A 32 1.84 -29.09 28.66
N LYS A 33 2.85 -28.34 29.14
CA LYS A 33 3.07 -28.11 30.57
C LYS A 33 1.95 -27.30 31.24
N VAL A 34 1.35 -26.38 30.50
CA VAL A 34 0.32 -25.45 31.01
C VAL A 34 -1.10 -25.89 30.63
N PHE A 35 -1.25 -26.97 29.87
CA PHE A 35 -2.52 -27.42 29.33
C PHE A 35 -2.99 -28.74 29.96
N ARG A 36 -4.24 -28.78 30.35
CA ARG A 36 -4.91 -30.01 30.83
C ARG A 36 -6.08 -30.32 29.90
N PRO A 37 -6.01 -31.40 29.09
CA PRO A 37 -7.10 -31.76 28.17
C PRO A 37 -8.36 -32.20 28.90
N ILE A 38 -9.52 -31.87 28.34
CA ILE A 38 -10.84 -32.34 28.78
C ILE A 38 -11.35 -33.36 27.77
N GLY A 39 -11.89 -34.46 28.26
CA GLY A 39 -12.49 -35.50 27.42
C GLY A 39 -11.50 -36.38 26.64
N SER A 40 -10.20 -36.22 26.88
CA SER A 40 -9.14 -37.02 26.26
C SER A 40 -7.91 -37.06 27.17
N ASN A 41 -7.22 -38.19 27.20
CA ASN A 41 -5.95 -38.33 27.94
C ASN A 41 -4.72 -38.10 27.07
N LEU A 42 -4.90 -37.70 25.79
CA LEU A 42 -3.80 -37.46 24.87
C LEU A 42 -3.18 -36.07 25.13
N SER A 43 -1.86 -36.05 25.36
CA SER A 43 -1.09 -34.80 25.39
C SER A 43 -1.08 -34.11 24.00
N LEU A 44 -0.72 -32.82 23.95
CA LEU A 44 -0.55 -32.11 22.67
C LEU A 44 0.52 -32.76 21.81
N SER A 45 1.60 -33.26 22.44
CA SER A 45 2.70 -33.93 21.76
C SER A 45 2.29 -35.22 21.02
N GLN A 46 1.22 -35.87 21.47
CA GLN A 46 0.70 -37.09 20.87
C GLN A 46 -0.35 -36.83 19.76
N ARG A 47 -0.77 -35.58 19.61
CA ARG A 47 -1.77 -35.18 18.60
C ARG A 47 -1.16 -34.92 17.24
N LYS A 48 -1.94 -35.17 16.20
CA LYS A 48 -1.54 -34.88 14.83
C LYS A 48 -1.57 -33.36 14.56
N ALA A 49 -0.81 -32.92 13.55
CA ALA A 49 -0.93 -31.57 13.02
C ALA A 49 -2.36 -31.29 12.54
N TYR A 50 -2.76 -30.01 12.56
CA TYR A 50 -4.09 -29.54 12.15
C TYR A 50 -5.24 -30.12 12.97
N THR A 51 -5.00 -30.37 14.25
CA THR A 51 -6.03 -30.83 15.20
C THR A 51 -6.26 -29.80 16.29
N LEU A 52 -7.47 -29.81 16.83
CA LEU A 52 -7.87 -29.02 17.99
C LEU A 52 -7.89 -29.87 19.25
N ALA A 53 -7.48 -29.28 20.35
CA ALA A 53 -7.60 -29.88 21.69
C ALA A 53 -8.37 -28.92 22.60
N PHE A 54 -9.46 -29.39 23.18
CA PHE A 54 -10.19 -28.63 24.20
C PHE A 54 -9.67 -28.99 25.58
N GLY A 55 -9.53 -27.99 26.46
CA GLY A 55 -9.04 -28.18 27.82
C GLY A 55 -8.84 -26.86 28.58
N ASN A 56 -8.19 -26.99 29.73
CA ASN A 56 -7.93 -25.89 30.63
C ASN A 56 -6.46 -25.46 30.59
N ILE A 57 -6.22 -24.15 30.66
CA ILE A 57 -4.92 -23.61 31.10
C ILE A 57 -4.90 -23.66 32.62
N ILE A 58 -3.82 -24.19 33.16
CA ILE A 58 -3.59 -24.33 34.62
C ILE A 58 -2.35 -23.56 35.03
N ASN A 59 -2.40 -22.94 36.21
CA ASN A 59 -1.24 -22.30 36.85
C ASN A 59 -0.42 -23.32 37.67
N ALA A 60 0.65 -22.86 38.30
CA ALA A 60 1.53 -23.67 39.13
C ALA A 60 0.81 -24.30 40.36
N ASP A 61 -0.26 -23.67 40.84
CA ASP A 61 -1.10 -24.15 41.96
C ASP A 61 -2.18 -25.10 41.50
N ASN A 62 -2.21 -25.52 40.23
CA ASN A 62 -3.25 -26.33 39.57
C ASN A 62 -4.64 -25.66 39.51
N GLU A 63 -4.72 -24.35 39.63
CA GLU A 63 -5.96 -23.62 39.45
C GLU A 63 -6.21 -23.37 37.95
N VAL A 64 -7.48 -23.43 37.55
CA VAL A 64 -7.87 -23.14 36.16
C VAL A 64 -7.84 -21.65 35.91
N VAL A 65 -7.03 -21.24 34.95
CA VAL A 65 -6.95 -19.84 34.47
C VAL A 65 -8.05 -19.57 33.45
N ASP A 66 -8.22 -20.48 32.49
CA ASP A 66 -9.25 -20.38 31.46
C ASP A 66 -9.51 -21.73 30.77
N GLU A 67 -10.69 -21.87 30.16
CA GLU A 67 -11.01 -22.95 29.24
C GLU A 67 -10.65 -22.54 27.80
N VAL A 68 -9.86 -23.36 27.10
CA VAL A 68 -9.23 -22.97 25.84
C VAL A 68 -9.35 -24.03 24.75
N LEU A 69 -9.18 -23.57 23.50
CA LEU A 69 -8.91 -24.44 22.36
C LEU A 69 -7.45 -24.27 21.94
N MET A 70 -6.72 -25.38 21.82
CA MET A 70 -5.35 -25.44 21.31
C MET A 70 -5.36 -25.93 19.87
N SER A 71 -4.83 -25.12 18.94
CA SER A 71 -4.56 -25.53 17.55
C SER A 71 -3.11 -25.93 17.42
N ILE A 72 -2.84 -27.11 16.82
CA ILE A 72 -1.51 -27.71 16.74
C ILE A 72 -1.04 -27.71 15.29
N PHE A 73 0.14 -27.12 15.05
CA PHE A 73 0.82 -27.10 13.76
C PHE A 73 2.22 -27.69 13.92
N ARG A 74 2.63 -28.54 12.97
CA ARG A 74 3.97 -29.14 12.98
C ARG A 74 4.79 -28.70 11.79
N ALA A 75 6.06 -28.53 12.02
CA ALA A 75 7.06 -28.26 10.97
C ALA A 75 6.99 -29.32 9.86
N PRO A 76 7.17 -28.94 8.59
CA PRO A 76 7.29 -27.59 8.04
C PRO A 76 5.93 -26.93 7.72
N HIS A 77 4.81 -27.53 8.11
CA HIS A 77 3.44 -27.16 7.73
C HIS A 77 2.80 -26.23 8.77
N SER A 78 3.45 -25.11 9.04
CA SER A 78 2.97 -24.02 9.89
C SER A 78 3.26 -22.68 9.21
N TYR A 79 2.80 -21.57 9.79
CA TYR A 79 3.08 -20.23 9.28
C TYR A 79 4.59 -19.92 9.26
N THR A 80 5.27 -20.19 10.36
CA THR A 80 6.71 -19.96 10.51
C THR A 80 7.59 -21.06 9.92
N GLY A 81 7.01 -22.20 9.54
CA GLY A 81 7.77 -23.42 9.19
C GLY A 81 8.29 -24.20 10.40
N GLU A 82 8.06 -23.73 11.64
CA GLU A 82 8.42 -24.38 12.90
C GLU A 82 7.21 -25.10 13.51
N ASP A 83 7.43 -25.90 14.56
CA ASP A 83 6.32 -26.37 15.39
C ASP A 83 5.63 -25.16 16.03
N SER A 84 4.30 -25.09 15.96
CA SER A 84 3.54 -23.95 16.46
C SER A 84 2.24 -24.41 17.15
N VAL A 85 1.84 -23.63 18.16
CA VAL A 85 0.56 -23.81 18.87
C VAL A 85 -0.14 -22.46 18.94
N GLU A 86 -1.45 -22.46 18.64
CA GLU A 86 -2.28 -21.30 18.88
C GLU A 86 -3.28 -21.63 20.00
N ILE A 87 -3.31 -20.76 21.02
CA ILE A 87 -4.17 -20.85 22.17
C ILE A 87 -5.32 -19.87 21.98
N SER A 88 -6.52 -20.37 21.73
CA SER A 88 -7.73 -19.55 21.70
C SER A 88 -8.37 -19.56 23.10
N CYS A 89 -8.34 -18.41 23.77
CA CYS A 89 -8.86 -18.18 25.12
C CYS A 89 -9.89 -17.04 25.13
N HIS A 90 -10.49 -16.73 26.27
CA HIS A 90 -11.28 -15.51 26.39
C HIS A 90 -10.39 -14.26 26.25
N GLY A 91 -10.87 -13.24 25.53
CA GLY A 91 -10.09 -12.04 25.15
C GLY A 91 -9.89 -11.01 26.28
N SER A 92 -10.06 -11.41 27.54
CA SER A 92 -9.78 -10.59 28.70
C SER A 92 -8.29 -10.27 28.79
N SER A 93 -7.93 -8.98 28.98
CA SER A 93 -6.53 -8.57 29.16
C SER A 93 -5.86 -9.33 30.31
N TYR A 94 -6.60 -9.64 31.37
CA TYR A 94 -6.10 -10.42 32.49
C TYR A 94 -5.74 -11.85 32.09
N ILE A 95 -6.63 -12.55 31.39
CA ILE A 95 -6.40 -13.94 30.95
C ILE A 95 -5.22 -13.99 29.98
N LEU A 96 -5.18 -13.09 28.97
CA LEU A 96 -4.09 -13.01 28.03
C LEU A 96 -2.72 -12.80 28.72
N GLN A 97 -2.65 -11.91 29.70
CA GLN A 97 -1.43 -11.66 30.47
C GLN A 97 -1.04 -12.88 31.33
N GLN A 98 -2.00 -13.54 31.98
CA GLN A 98 -1.71 -14.74 32.78
C GLN A 98 -1.19 -15.89 31.92
N VAL A 99 -1.80 -16.13 30.76
CA VAL A 99 -1.32 -17.18 29.85
C VAL A 99 0.06 -16.84 29.31
N MET A 100 0.33 -15.58 28.91
CA MET A 100 1.67 -15.14 28.50
C MET A 100 2.71 -15.33 29.59
N PHE A 101 2.36 -15.00 30.85
CA PHE A 101 3.23 -15.19 31.99
C PHE A 101 3.58 -16.66 32.19
N LEU A 102 2.58 -17.56 32.18
CA LEU A 102 2.79 -19.00 32.30
C LEU A 102 3.67 -19.58 31.20
N LEU A 103 3.51 -19.11 29.96
CA LEU A 103 4.35 -19.54 28.83
C LEU A 103 5.79 -19.09 29.01
N THR A 104 6.01 -17.84 29.45
CA THR A 104 7.37 -17.32 29.70
C THR A 104 8.07 -18.01 30.87
N GLU A 105 7.37 -18.31 31.95
CA GLU A 105 7.91 -19.13 33.06
C GLU A 105 8.31 -20.54 32.61
N ASN A 106 7.63 -21.09 31.61
CA ASN A 106 7.93 -22.41 31.08
C ASN A 106 8.94 -22.42 29.92
N GLY A 107 9.54 -21.27 29.59
CA GLY A 107 10.69 -21.18 28.68
C GLY A 107 10.41 -20.50 27.33
N CYS A 108 9.19 -19.98 27.08
CA CYS A 108 8.98 -19.10 25.94
C CYS A 108 9.61 -17.74 26.14
N LEU A 109 10.11 -17.14 25.06
CA LEU A 109 10.50 -15.74 25.03
C LEU A 109 9.36 -14.91 24.41
N PRO A 110 9.10 -13.70 24.91
CA PRO A 110 8.22 -12.78 24.20
C PRO A 110 8.77 -12.46 22.82
N ALA A 111 7.93 -12.59 21.79
CA ALA A 111 8.31 -12.29 20.42
C ALA A 111 8.48 -10.78 20.20
N GLY A 112 9.48 -10.42 19.39
CA GLY A 112 9.64 -9.06 18.87
C GLY A 112 8.61 -8.72 17.79
N PRO A 113 8.53 -7.44 17.36
CA PRO A 113 7.70 -7.03 16.22
C PRO A 113 8.06 -7.83 14.97
N GLY A 114 7.06 -8.36 14.26
CA GLY A 114 7.24 -9.11 13.02
C GLY A 114 8.02 -10.42 13.12
N GLU A 115 8.41 -10.90 14.30
CA GLU A 115 9.32 -12.04 14.46
C GLU A 115 8.77 -13.34 13.88
N PHE A 116 7.46 -13.57 13.93
CA PHE A 116 6.86 -14.76 13.31
C PHE A 116 6.99 -14.71 11.79
N THR A 117 6.77 -13.55 11.17
CA THR A 117 6.92 -13.35 9.72
C THR A 117 8.39 -13.41 9.31
N GLN A 118 9.29 -12.85 10.11
CA GLN A 118 10.74 -12.98 9.91
C GLN A 118 11.19 -14.45 9.93
N ARG A 119 10.69 -15.26 10.87
CA ARG A 119 10.98 -16.71 10.89
C ARG A 119 10.40 -17.44 9.69
N ALA A 120 9.20 -17.05 9.25
CA ALA A 120 8.61 -17.60 8.03
C ALA A 120 9.49 -17.32 6.80
N PHE A 121 10.02 -16.11 6.66
CA PHE A 121 10.98 -15.74 5.62
C PHE A 121 12.27 -16.55 5.75
N LEU A 122 12.91 -16.58 6.93
CA LEU A 122 14.16 -17.32 7.16
C LEU A 122 14.04 -18.84 6.93
N ASN A 123 12.84 -19.39 7.14
CA ASN A 123 12.54 -20.80 6.90
C ASN A 123 12.02 -21.07 5.47
N GLY A 124 12.10 -20.10 4.56
CA GLY A 124 11.73 -20.25 3.15
C GLY A 124 10.23 -20.46 2.90
N LYS A 125 9.35 -20.02 3.83
CA LYS A 125 7.89 -20.11 3.64
C LYS A 125 7.36 -19.02 2.72
N MET A 126 8.08 -17.93 2.65
CA MET A 126 7.80 -16.76 1.81
C MET A 126 9.10 -16.00 1.56
N ASP A 127 9.16 -15.23 0.49
CA ASP A 127 10.24 -14.29 0.25
C ASP A 127 10.02 -12.96 0.98
N LEU A 128 10.99 -12.04 0.86
CA LEU A 128 10.94 -10.77 1.58
C LEU A 128 9.82 -9.86 1.08
N SER A 129 9.52 -9.88 -0.24
CA SER A 129 8.42 -9.08 -0.80
C SER A 129 7.05 -9.59 -0.33
N GLN A 130 6.89 -10.91 -0.22
CA GLN A 130 5.69 -11.53 0.34
C GLN A 130 5.56 -11.24 1.84
N ALA A 131 6.67 -11.21 2.57
CA ALA A 131 6.68 -10.84 3.98
C ALA A 131 6.20 -9.40 4.18
N GLU A 132 6.67 -8.45 3.38
CA GLU A 132 6.17 -7.06 3.39
C GLU A 132 4.67 -6.98 3.06
N ALA A 133 4.21 -7.79 2.11
CA ALA A 133 2.79 -7.85 1.74
C ALA A 133 1.87 -8.31 2.88
N VAL A 134 2.36 -9.11 3.84
CA VAL A 134 1.60 -9.47 5.05
C VAL A 134 1.23 -8.22 5.86
N ALA A 135 2.17 -7.30 6.06
CA ALA A 135 1.91 -6.05 6.78
C ALA A 135 0.95 -5.15 6.00
N ASP A 136 1.14 -5.04 4.69
CA ASP A 136 0.27 -4.26 3.82
C ASP A 136 -1.16 -4.80 3.79
N LEU A 137 -1.33 -6.13 3.78
CA LEU A 137 -2.65 -6.77 3.83
C LEU A 137 -3.39 -6.47 5.14
N ILE A 138 -2.67 -6.48 6.26
CA ILE A 138 -3.24 -6.18 7.58
C ILE A 138 -3.64 -4.71 7.71
N SER A 139 -2.84 -3.81 7.15
CA SER A 139 -3.09 -2.36 7.20
C SER A 139 -4.05 -1.87 6.11
N SER A 140 -4.47 -2.73 5.19
CA SER A 140 -5.34 -2.35 4.08
C SER A 140 -6.70 -1.86 4.58
N THR A 141 -7.11 -0.67 4.15
CA THR A 141 -8.36 -0.02 4.55
C THR A 141 -9.41 0.02 3.44
N ASN A 142 -9.03 -0.33 2.21
CA ASN A 142 -9.90 -0.32 1.05
C ASN A 142 -9.62 -1.50 0.12
N LYS A 143 -10.54 -1.74 -0.83
CA LYS A 143 -10.46 -2.88 -1.75
C LYS A 143 -9.18 -2.84 -2.60
N ALA A 144 -8.79 -1.70 -3.11
CA ALA A 144 -7.63 -1.58 -4.00
C ALA A 144 -6.33 -1.96 -3.28
N THR A 145 -6.11 -1.45 -2.06
CA THR A 145 -4.94 -1.79 -1.24
C THR A 145 -4.94 -3.26 -0.81
N HIS A 146 -6.12 -3.81 -0.50
CA HIS A 146 -6.28 -5.23 -0.19
C HIS A 146 -5.90 -6.11 -1.39
N ASP A 147 -6.44 -5.82 -2.58
CA ASP A 147 -6.21 -6.63 -3.79
C ASP A 147 -4.72 -6.60 -4.20
N MET A 148 -4.06 -5.43 -4.11
CA MET A 148 -2.62 -5.29 -4.35
C MET A 148 -1.78 -6.12 -3.36
N ALA A 149 -2.04 -5.98 -2.06
CA ALA A 149 -1.31 -6.74 -1.04
C ALA A 149 -1.52 -8.25 -1.19
N LEU A 150 -2.74 -8.67 -1.52
CA LEU A 150 -3.05 -10.08 -1.76
C LEU A 150 -2.36 -10.63 -3.01
N SER A 151 -2.29 -9.86 -4.10
CA SER A 151 -1.55 -10.20 -5.32
C SER A 151 -0.07 -10.40 -5.03
N GLN A 152 0.55 -9.48 -4.28
CA GLN A 152 1.95 -9.57 -3.87
C GLN A 152 2.19 -10.76 -2.94
N LEU A 153 1.31 -11.01 -1.96
CA LEU A 153 1.40 -12.17 -1.06
C LEU A 153 1.28 -13.50 -1.81
N LYS A 154 0.46 -13.58 -2.88
CA LYS A 154 0.37 -14.75 -3.77
C LYS A 154 1.63 -14.98 -4.61
N GLY A 155 2.60 -14.06 -4.57
CA GLY A 155 3.90 -14.20 -5.24
C GLY A 155 3.91 -13.77 -6.71
N HIS A 156 2.90 -13.05 -7.21
CA HIS A 156 2.90 -12.62 -8.62
C HIS A 156 4.11 -11.74 -8.93
N PHE A 157 4.47 -10.82 -8.02
CA PHE A 157 5.66 -9.99 -8.17
C PHE A 157 6.96 -10.80 -8.11
N SER A 158 7.07 -11.74 -7.18
CA SER A 158 8.25 -12.62 -7.05
C SER A 158 8.45 -13.50 -8.29
N ASN A 159 7.36 -13.98 -8.88
CA ASN A 159 7.42 -14.75 -10.13
C ASN A 159 7.93 -13.90 -11.29
N GLU A 160 7.47 -12.66 -11.44
CA GLU A 160 7.96 -11.72 -12.45
C GLU A 160 9.46 -11.44 -12.28
N LEU A 161 9.92 -11.20 -11.03
CA LEU A 161 11.33 -11.01 -10.73
C LEU A 161 12.16 -12.25 -11.05
N SER A 162 11.62 -13.44 -10.79
CA SER A 162 12.27 -14.72 -11.14
C SER A 162 12.41 -14.91 -12.66
N GLU A 163 11.40 -14.50 -13.44
CA GLU A 163 11.48 -14.52 -14.91
C GLU A 163 12.52 -13.51 -15.41
N LEU A 164 12.51 -12.27 -14.88
CA LEU A 164 13.53 -11.27 -15.23
C LEU A 164 14.94 -11.77 -14.92
N ARG A 165 15.12 -12.40 -13.75
CA ARG A 165 16.39 -13.01 -13.36
C ARG A 165 16.82 -14.11 -14.32
N ALA A 166 15.90 -14.98 -14.73
CA ALA A 166 16.20 -16.02 -15.71
C ALA A 166 16.66 -15.45 -17.06
N HIS A 167 16.03 -14.36 -17.52
CA HIS A 167 16.43 -13.63 -18.72
C HIS A 167 17.83 -13.00 -18.57
N LEU A 168 18.12 -12.39 -17.41
CA LEU A 168 19.44 -11.82 -17.10
C LEU A 168 20.53 -12.91 -17.07
N LEU A 169 20.27 -14.05 -16.44
CA LEU A 169 21.19 -15.17 -16.44
C LEU A 169 21.45 -15.70 -17.86
N LYS A 170 20.40 -15.78 -18.69
CA LYS A 170 20.57 -16.14 -20.11
C LYS A 170 21.47 -15.14 -20.83
N LEU A 171 21.24 -13.83 -20.61
CA LEU A 171 22.06 -12.77 -21.21
C LEU A 171 23.51 -12.86 -20.75
N THR A 172 23.74 -13.07 -19.45
CA THR A 172 25.10 -13.28 -18.91
C THR A 172 25.80 -14.50 -19.54
N SER A 173 25.10 -15.64 -19.64
CA SER A 173 25.64 -16.85 -20.24
C SER A 173 26.00 -16.67 -21.71
N LEU A 174 25.22 -15.94 -22.48
CA LEU A 174 25.50 -15.62 -23.88
C LEU A 174 26.75 -14.74 -24.02
N LEU A 175 26.93 -13.77 -23.13
CA LEU A 175 28.11 -12.91 -23.07
C LEU A 175 29.37 -13.69 -22.64
N GLU A 176 29.27 -14.56 -21.64
CA GLU A 176 30.38 -15.42 -21.21
C GLU A 176 30.83 -16.36 -22.35
N LEU A 177 29.89 -16.91 -23.12
CA LEU A 177 30.22 -17.67 -24.32
C LEU A 177 30.96 -16.85 -25.39
N GLU A 178 30.55 -15.59 -25.62
CA GLU A 178 31.24 -14.68 -26.53
C GLU A 178 32.69 -14.44 -26.08
N ILE A 179 32.96 -14.34 -24.78
CA ILE A 179 34.31 -14.17 -24.22
C ILE A 179 35.14 -15.40 -24.41
N ASP A 180 34.64 -16.58 -24.02
CA ASP A 180 35.38 -17.84 -24.06
C ASP A 180 35.79 -18.25 -25.49
N PHE A 181 35.01 -17.83 -26.49
CA PHE A 181 35.26 -18.15 -27.90
C PHE A 181 35.85 -16.98 -28.71
N SER A 182 36.11 -15.84 -28.08
CA SER A 182 36.67 -14.63 -28.72
C SER A 182 38.07 -14.89 -29.34
N ASP A 183 38.80 -15.92 -28.89
CA ASP A 183 40.10 -16.35 -29.41
C ASP A 183 40.01 -17.17 -30.69
N HIS A 184 38.81 -17.54 -31.13
CA HIS A 184 38.57 -18.32 -32.36
C HIS A 184 37.95 -17.45 -33.45
N GLU A 185 38.78 -16.94 -34.38
CA GLU A 185 38.41 -16.00 -35.44
C GLU A 185 37.31 -16.47 -36.41
N ASP A 186 36.88 -17.75 -36.35
CA ASP A 186 35.96 -18.37 -37.29
C ASP A 186 34.52 -18.62 -36.79
N LEU A 187 34.16 -18.20 -35.57
CA LEU A 187 32.85 -18.50 -34.99
C LEU A 187 32.16 -17.19 -34.52
N GLU A 188 31.20 -16.69 -35.29
CA GLU A 188 30.22 -15.71 -34.80
C GLU A 188 29.28 -16.43 -33.81
N PHE A 189 29.55 -16.29 -32.50
CA PHE A 189 28.87 -17.09 -31.46
C PHE A 189 27.62 -16.46 -30.85
N ALA A 190 27.41 -15.18 -30.96
CA ALA A 190 26.16 -14.59 -30.58
C ALA A 190 25.77 -13.53 -31.61
N ASP A 191 24.61 -13.70 -32.19
CA ASP A 191 24.00 -12.61 -32.91
C ASP A 191 23.71 -11.49 -31.86
N ARG A 192 24.54 -10.44 -31.85
CA ARG A 192 24.40 -9.30 -30.93
C ARG A 192 22.98 -8.72 -30.97
N SER A 193 22.25 -8.98 -32.06
CA SER A 193 20.83 -8.58 -32.16
C SER A 193 19.97 -9.31 -31.13
N GLU A 194 20.22 -10.59 -30.80
CA GLU A 194 19.51 -11.31 -29.74
C GLU A 194 19.83 -10.73 -28.35
N LEU A 195 21.11 -10.39 -28.11
CA LEU A 195 21.53 -9.77 -26.85
C LEU A 195 20.83 -8.40 -26.64
N TYR A 196 20.79 -7.55 -27.68
CA TYR A 196 20.09 -6.27 -27.63
C TYR A 196 18.59 -6.44 -27.43
N ALA A 197 17.97 -7.39 -28.16
CA ALA A 197 16.54 -7.64 -28.01
C ALA A 197 16.19 -8.06 -26.59
N LEU A 198 16.99 -8.94 -26.00
CA LEU A 198 16.78 -9.41 -24.63
C LEU A 198 17.03 -8.31 -23.59
N ALA A 199 18.10 -7.54 -23.73
CA ALA A 199 18.38 -6.42 -22.83
C ALA A 199 17.29 -5.35 -22.87
N ASN A 200 16.78 -5.01 -24.06
CA ASN A 200 15.69 -4.06 -24.22
C ASN A 200 14.36 -4.60 -23.68
N ASP A 201 14.05 -5.89 -23.82
CA ASP A 201 12.86 -6.49 -23.21
C ASP A 201 12.91 -6.36 -21.68
N ILE A 202 14.05 -6.70 -21.07
CA ILE A 202 14.25 -6.54 -19.63
C ILE A 202 14.11 -5.06 -19.20
N HIS A 203 14.74 -4.15 -19.93
CA HIS A 203 14.62 -2.71 -19.68
C HIS A 203 13.16 -2.23 -19.67
N GLN A 204 12.37 -2.59 -20.70
CA GLN A 204 10.97 -2.22 -20.77
C GLN A 204 10.15 -2.76 -19.60
N ARG A 205 10.42 -3.99 -19.15
CA ARG A 205 9.76 -4.60 -18.00
C ARG A 205 10.13 -3.88 -16.70
N LEU A 206 11.41 -3.57 -16.48
CA LEU A 206 11.89 -2.82 -15.30
C LEU A 206 11.25 -1.44 -15.23
N VAL A 207 11.21 -0.69 -16.34
CA VAL A 207 10.57 0.63 -16.42
C VAL A 207 9.07 0.53 -16.16
N SER A 208 8.39 -0.47 -16.71
CA SER A 208 6.95 -0.69 -16.46
C SER A 208 6.66 -0.97 -14.98
N LEU A 209 7.45 -1.83 -14.35
CA LEU A 209 7.32 -2.12 -12.92
C LEU A 209 7.60 -0.87 -12.07
N ALA A 210 8.67 -0.13 -12.37
CA ALA A 210 8.99 1.10 -11.65
C ALA A 210 7.90 2.16 -11.81
N HIS A 211 7.33 2.32 -13.01
CA HIS A 211 6.23 3.27 -13.26
C HIS A 211 4.96 2.91 -12.46
N SER A 212 4.71 1.61 -12.21
CA SER A 212 3.57 1.18 -11.40
C SER A 212 3.62 1.68 -9.96
N PHE A 213 4.80 2.06 -9.46
CA PHE A 213 4.98 2.58 -8.10
C PHE A 213 4.22 3.89 -7.85
N GLU A 214 4.13 4.79 -8.82
CA GLU A 214 3.38 6.04 -8.66
C GLU A 214 1.91 5.76 -8.35
N VAL A 215 1.32 4.79 -9.04
CA VAL A 215 -0.06 4.36 -8.84
C VAL A 215 -0.20 3.63 -7.50
N GLY A 216 0.69 2.68 -7.22
CA GLY A 216 0.68 1.90 -5.99
C GLY A 216 0.85 2.76 -4.73
N ASN A 217 1.81 3.67 -4.77
CA ASN A 217 2.06 4.62 -3.67
C ASN A 217 0.86 5.57 -3.46
N ALA A 218 0.25 6.06 -4.53
CA ALA A 218 -0.94 6.89 -4.44
C ALA A 218 -2.14 6.13 -3.84
N LEU A 219 -2.32 4.86 -4.17
CA LEU A 219 -3.39 4.02 -3.62
C LEU A 219 -3.14 3.65 -2.16
N LYS A 220 -1.89 3.34 -1.80
CA LYS A 220 -1.52 2.94 -0.43
C LYS A 220 -1.59 4.12 0.54
N ASN A 221 -1.03 5.27 0.18
CA ASN A 221 -0.91 6.43 1.05
C ASN A 221 -2.05 7.44 0.89
N GLY A 222 -2.98 7.18 -0.03
CA GLY A 222 -4.05 8.10 -0.40
C GLY A 222 -3.58 9.19 -1.36
N ILE A 223 -4.46 9.54 -2.29
CA ILE A 223 -4.18 10.57 -3.30
C ILE A 223 -4.26 11.95 -2.65
N PRO A 224 -3.19 12.75 -2.71
CA PRO A 224 -3.18 14.04 -2.07
C PRO A 224 -4.06 15.04 -2.82
N VAL A 225 -5.02 15.64 -2.11
CA VAL A 225 -5.98 16.63 -2.60
C VAL A 225 -5.82 17.93 -1.80
N ALA A 226 -5.61 19.05 -2.47
CA ALA A 226 -5.61 20.36 -1.84
C ALA A 226 -6.92 21.09 -2.10
N ILE A 227 -7.52 21.69 -1.05
CA ILE A 227 -8.68 22.56 -1.16
C ILE A 227 -8.20 24.00 -1.01
N VAL A 228 -8.30 24.77 -2.08
CA VAL A 228 -7.84 26.18 -2.14
C VAL A 228 -9.00 27.12 -2.48
N GLY A 229 -8.90 28.38 -2.10
CA GLY A 229 -9.92 29.40 -2.36
C GLY A 229 -9.91 30.47 -1.28
N ASN A 230 -10.62 31.58 -1.54
CA ASN A 230 -10.70 32.72 -0.64
C ASN A 230 -11.30 32.38 0.75
N THR A 231 -11.18 33.30 1.70
CA THR A 231 -11.85 33.16 3.00
C THR A 231 -13.36 33.08 2.79
N ASN A 232 -14.07 32.34 3.64
CA ASN A 232 -15.53 32.21 3.66
C ASN A 232 -16.20 31.61 2.40
N VAL A 233 -15.46 31.04 1.45
CA VAL A 233 -16.06 30.34 0.28
C VAL A 233 -16.65 28.97 0.64
N GLY A 234 -16.40 28.46 1.88
CA GLY A 234 -16.98 27.21 2.37
C GLY A 234 -16.04 26.01 2.35
N LYS A 235 -14.70 26.23 2.39
CA LYS A 235 -13.70 25.15 2.41
C LYS A 235 -13.90 24.16 3.55
N SER A 236 -14.07 24.65 4.78
CA SER A 236 -14.28 23.80 5.98
C SER A 236 -15.58 23.02 5.90
N THR A 237 -16.64 23.64 5.36
CA THR A 237 -17.95 22.99 5.19
C THR A 237 -17.85 21.87 4.18
N LEU A 238 -17.19 22.10 3.04
CA LEU A 238 -16.95 21.08 2.02
C LEU A 238 -16.11 19.92 2.57
N LEU A 239 -14.99 20.23 3.22
CA LEU A 239 -14.13 19.22 3.83
C LEU A 239 -14.90 18.35 4.83
N ASN A 240 -15.67 18.97 5.72
CA ASN A 240 -16.48 18.23 6.70
C ASN A 240 -17.51 17.30 6.04
N HIS A 241 -18.11 17.70 4.92
CA HIS A 241 -19.01 16.83 4.18
C HIS A 241 -18.27 15.65 3.55
N LEU A 242 -17.14 15.89 2.89
CA LEU A 242 -16.32 14.84 2.28
C LEU A 242 -15.77 13.83 3.30
N LEU A 243 -15.55 14.28 4.55
CA LEU A 243 -15.06 13.42 5.64
C LEU A 243 -16.20 12.71 6.41
N HIS A 244 -17.43 13.21 6.38
CA HIS A 244 -18.53 12.71 7.21
C HIS A 244 -19.36 11.61 6.59
N GLU A 245 -19.28 11.38 5.29
CA GLU A 245 -20.11 10.35 4.64
C GLU A 245 -19.61 8.91 4.86
N GLU A 246 -18.35 8.69 5.30
CA GLU A 246 -17.87 7.34 5.66
C GLU A 246 -16.93 7.36 6.88
N LYS A 247 -17.45 7.59 8.08
CA LYS A 247 -16.79 7.08 9.29
C LYS A 247 -17.09 5.59 9.45
N ALA A 248 -16.59 4.75 8.56
CA ALA A 248 -16.39 3.33 8.82
C ALA A 248 -15.17 3.19 9.74
N ILE A 249 -15.44 2.93 11.03
CA ILE A 249 -14.60 2.25 12.03
C ILE A 249 -13.09 2.26 11.68
N VAL A 250 -12.44 3.39 11.88
CA VAL A 250 -10.98 3.41 12.01
C VAL A 250 -10.72 3.11 13.50
N SER A 251 -10.15 1.95 13.76
CA SER A 251 -9.67 1.57 15.10
C SER A 251 -8.70 2.63 15.59
N ASP A 252 -8.89 3.11 16.81
CA ASP A 252 -7.93 3.91 17.56
C ASP A 252 -6.65 3.10 17.81
N VAL A 253 -5.78 3.02 16.84
CA VAL A 253 -4.39 2.60 17.07
C VAL A 253 -3.63 3.82 17.58
N HIS A 254 -3.58 3.97 18.88
CA HIS A 254 -2.71 4.92 19.56
C HIS A 254 -1.24 4.52 19.35
N GLY A 255 -0.50 5.33 18.62
CA GLY A 255 0.95 5.25 18.65
C GLY A 255 1.67 5.66 17.37
N THR A 256 1.51 6.91 16.90
CA THR A 256 2.58 7.60 16.16
C THR A 256 2.43 9.12 16.37
N THR A 257 3.51 9.72 16.81
CA THR A 257 3.87 11.13 16.95
C THR A 257 2.93 12.16 16.30
N ARG A 258 2.49 13.11 17.13
CA ARG A 258 1.79 14.34 16.82
C ARG A 258 2.62 15.22 15.88
N ASP A 259 2.50 15.02 14.57
CA ASP A 259 2.84 16.07 13.59
C ASP A 259 1.99 15.80 12.33
N PHE A 260 1.10 16.76 12.00
CA PHE A 260 0.17 16.79 10.86
C PHE A 260 -1.05 15.87 10.94
N ILE A 261 -2.19 16.41 11.36
CA ILE A 261 -3.51 15.77 11.21
C ILE A 261 -3.90 15.91 9.73
N GLU A 262 -3.59 14.93 8.93
CA GLU A 262 -4.12 14.78 7.58
C GLU A 262 -5.43 14.01 7.66
N ASP A 263 -6.51 14.59 7.12
CA ASP A 263 -7.80 13.92 7.08
C ASP A 263 -7.90 13.08 5.80
N THR A 264 -8.28 11.82 5.94
CA THR A 264 -8.46 10.89 4.82
C THR A 264 -9.92 10.48 4.67
N THR A 265 -10.35 10.24 3.43
CA THR A 265 -11.66 9.67 3.11
C THR A 265 -11.54 8.65 1.99
N ILE A 266 -12.52 7.74 1.88
CA ILE A 266 -12.57 6.76 0.80
C ILE A 266 -13.73 7.16 -0.12
N ILE A 267 -13.44 7.42 -1.40
CA ILE A 267 -14.44 7.72 -2.43
C ILE A 267 -14.34 6.64 -3.50
N ASN A 268 -15.42 5.89 -3.72
CA ASN A 268 -15.48 4.77 -4.68
C ASN A 268 -14.35 3.73 -4.51
N GLY A 269 -13.99 3.43 -3.24
CA GLY A 269 -12.95 2.46 -2.92
C GLY A 269 -11.51 2.96 -3.07
N ILE A 270 -11.30 4.25 -3.36
CA ILE A 270 -10.00 4.91 -3.47
C ILE A 270 -9.83 5.85 -2.29
N GLN A 271 -8.68 5.78 -1.62
CA GLN A 271 -8.37 6.67 -0.51
C GLN A 271 -7.84 8.00 -1.03
N PHE A 272 -8.41 9.11 -0.53
CA PHE A 272 -7.97 10.47 -0.77
C PHE A 272 -7.52 11.09 0.55
N ARG A 273 -6.42 11.86 0.49
CA ARG A 273 -5.80 12.52 1.62
C ARG A 273 -5.83 14.02 1.41
N PHE A 274 -6.56 14.73 2.29
CA PHE A 274 -6.65 16.18 2.21
C PHE A 274 -5.45 16.83 2.90
N VAL A 275 -4.66 17.56 2.11
CA VAL A 275 -3.42 18.18 2.58
C VAL A 275 -3.75 19.42 3.41
N ASP A 276 -3.18 19.50 4.63
CA ASP A 276 -3.29 20.62 5.58
C ASP A 276 -4.72 21.07 5.95
N THR A 277 -5.45 20.15 6.51
CA THR A 277 -6.79 20.43 7.07
C THR A 277 -6.75 21.34 8.32
N ALA A 278 -5.60 21.43 9.01
CA ALA A 278 -5.45 22.26 10.21
C ALA A 278 -5.60 23.75 9.91
N GLY A 279 -5.15 24.24 8.76
CA GLY A 279 -5.38 25.61 8.31
C GLY A 279 -6.83 25.89 7.90
N ILE A 280 -7.57 24.86 7.52
CA ILE A 280 -8.99 24.94 7.13
C ILE A 280 -9.88 24.94 8.37
N ARG A 281 -9.49 24.24 9.45
CA ARG A 281 -10.27 24.11 10.70
C ARG A 281 -10.12 25.30 11.67
N LYS A 282 -9.06 26.12 11.55
CA LYS A 282 -8.71 27.18 12.52
C LYS A 282 -8.98 28.61 12.04
N THR A 283 -9.71 28.85 10.98
CA THR A 283 -9.97 30.19 10.49
C THR A 283 -11.13 30.85 11.20
N ASP A 284 -10.83 31.37 12.40
CA ASP A 284 -11.38 32.64 12.87
C ASP A 284 -10.18 33.47 13.32
N ASP A 285 -9.86 34.52 12.57
CA ASP A 285 -8.89 35.62 12.77
C ASP A 285 -7.45 35.49 12.29
N ILE A 286 -7.12 36.45 11.40
CA ILE A 286 -5.88 37.24 11.24
C ILE A 286 -4.61 36.45 10.88
N VAL A 287 -4.24 36.43 9.61
CA VAL A 287 -2.94 36.83 9.01
C VAL A 287 -2.98 36.55 7.49
N GLU A 288 -3.30 37.57 6.70
CA GLU A 288 -3.54 37.48 5.26
C GLU A 288 -2.27 37.21 4.41
N ASN A 289 -1.08 37.53 4.90
CA ASN A 289 0.16 37.43 4.13
C ASN A 289 0.98 36.14 4.33
N ILE A 290 0.82 35.43 5.46
CA ILE A 290 1.47 34.13 5.69
C ILE A 290 0.63 33.00 5.04
N GLY A 291 -0.65 33.23 4.75
CA GLY A 291 -1.55 32.27 4.12
C GLY A 291 -1.23 31.97 2.65
N ILE A 292 -0.66 32.91 1.91
CA ILE A 292 -0.42 32.75 0.47
C ILE A 292 0.74 31.80 0.20
N GLU A 293 1.85 31.93 0.89
CA GLU A 293 3.03 31.05 0.73
C GLU A 293 2.75 29.60 1.15
N ARG A 294 2.03 29.41 2.26
CA ARG A 294 1.60 28.08 2.71
C ARG A 294 0.61 27.44 1.74
N THR A 295 -0.30 28.21 1.14
CA THR A 295 -1.24 27.73 0.12
C THR A 295 -0.48 27.23 -1.12
N PHE A 296 0.65 27.86 -1.47
CA PHE A 296 1.49 27.43 -2.59
C PHE A 296 2.22 26.11 -2.30
N GLN A 297 2.80 25.96 -1.11
CA GLN A 297 3.43 24.69 -0.71
C GLN A 297 2.42 23.54 -0.76
N LYS A 298 1.20 23.75 -0.25
CA LYS A 298 0.12 22.76 -0.28
C LYS A 298 -0.28 22.35 -1.70
N MET A 299 -0.37 23.32 -2.62
CA MET A 299 -0.62 22.99 -4.01
C MET A 299 0.51 22.19 -4.64
N GLN A 300 1.77 22.34 -4.19
CA GLN A 300 2.90 21.58 -4.73
C GLN A 300 2.86 20.11 -4.34
N GLU A 301 2.36 19.77 -3.15
CA GLU A 301 2.23 18.40 -2.65
C GLU A 301 1.02 17.65 -3.20
N ALA A 302 -0.01 18.38 -3.68
CA ALA A 302 -1.25 17.79 -4.16
C ALA A 302 -1.14 17.27 -5.60
N LYS A 303 -1.80 16.14 -5.89
CA LYS A 303 -2.05 15.64 -7.25
C LYS A 303 -3.31 16.28 -7.85
N ILE A 304 -4.32 16.54 -7.00
CA ILE A 304 -5.59 17.16 -7.38
C ILE A 304 -5.76 18.45 -6.58
N VAL A 305 -6.17 19.53 -7.26
CA VAL A 305 -6.46 20.82 -6.64
C VAL A 305 -7.94 21.14 -6.84
N LEU A 306 -8.68 21.28 -5.72
CA LEU A 306 -10.05 21.77 -5.70
C LEU A 306 -10.02 23.27 -5.46
N TRP A 307 -10.28 24.06 -6.48
CA TRP A 307 -10.36 25.50 -6.35
C TRP A 307 -11.78 25.94 -6.07
N LEU A 308 -12.04 26.29 -4.80
CA LEU A 308 -13.35 26.74 -4.32
C LEU A 308 -13.53 28.24 -4.58
N ILE A 309 -14.65 28.55 -5.24
CA ILE A 309 -15.12 29.91 -5.53
C ILE A 309 -16.61 30.05 -5.19
N ASP A 310 -17.09 31.27 -4.94
CA ASP A 310 -18.51 31.57 -4.74
C ASP A 310 -19.08 32.52 -5.82
N GLN A 311 -18.23 33.00 -6.73
CA GLN A 311 -18.58 33.81 -7.89
C GLN A 311 -17.94 33.23 -9.14
N GLN A 312 -18.37 33.70 -10.31
CA GLN A 312 -17.77 33.26 -11.57
C GLN A 312 -16.36 33.86 -11.68
N PRO A 313 -15.32 33.04 -11.89
CA PRO A 313 -13.95 33.54 -11.96
C PRO A 313 -13.72 34.28 -13.27
N THR A 314 -12.82 35.25 -13.25
CA THR A 314 -12.33 35.95 -14.41
C THR A 314 -11.33 35.09 -15.18
N GLU A 315 -11.13 35.37 -16.49
CA GLU A 315 -10.13 34.68 -17.30
C GLU A 315 -8.72 34.80 -16.70
N ALA A 316 -8.36 35.98 -16.19
CA ALA A 316 -7.07 36.21 -15.55
C ALA A 316 -6.86 35.39 -14.26
N GLU A 317 -7.91 35.17 -13.46
CA GLU A 317 -7.84 34.31 -12.27
C GLU A 317 -7.66 32.85 -12.67
N ILE A 318 -8.37 32.38 -13.73
CA ILE A 318 -8.23 31.02 -14.26
C ILE A 318 -6.81 30.79 -14.78
N GLU A 319 -6.26 31.75 -15.53
CA GLU A 319 -4.90 31.66 -16.07
C GLU A 319 -3.85 31.69 -14.95
N GLY A 320 -4.02 32.56 -13.99
CA GLY A 320 -3.12 32.64 -12.83
C GLY A 320 -3.14 31.39 -11.94
N ILE A 321 -4.28 30.69 -11.78
CA ILE A 321 -4.30 29.41 -11.04
C ILE A 321 -3.71 28.26 -11.88
N LYS A 322 -3.96 28.24 -13.20
CA LYS A 322 -3.43 27.22 -14.10
C LYS A 322 -1.90 27.23 -14.15
N GLU A 323 -1.29 28.40 -14.21
CA GLU A 323 0.17 28.51 -14.15
C GLU A 323 0.76 27.93 -12.86
N ARG A 324 0.05 28.12 -11.74
CA ARG A 324 0.48 27.68 -10.41
C ARG A 324 0.28 26.18 -10.16
N VAL A 325 -0.69 25.56 -10.84
CA VAL A 325 -0.99 24.13 -10.74
C VAL A 325 -0.52 23.34 -11.96
N ALA A 326 0.47 23.88 -12.70
CA ALA A 326 1.01 23.20 -13.87
C ALA A 326 1.40 21.75 -13.55
N GLY A 327 0.94 20.80 -14.38
CA GLY A 327 1.16 19.36 -14.19
C GLY A 327 0.21 18.68 -13.19
N LYS A 328 -0.80 19.39 -12.63
CA LYS A 328 -1.77 18.85 -11.67
C LYS A 328 -3.18 18.88 -12.26
N LYS A 329 -4.07 18.07 -11.70
CA LYS A 329 -5.50 18.06 -12.09
C LYS A 329 -6.23 19.15 -11.32
N LEU A 330 -6.82 20.12 -12.04
CA LEU A 330 -7.58 21.24 -11.45
C LEU A 330 -9.09 21.01 -11.61
N ILE A 331 -9.82 21.02 -10.50
CA ILE A 331 -11.29 21.04 -10.45
C ILE A 331 -11.73 22.39 -9.88
N ILE A 332 -12.50 23.14 -10.66
CA ILE A 332 -13.10 24.41 -10.22
C ILE A 332 -14.45 24.09 -9.58
N VAL A 333 -14.60 24.43 -8.29
CA VAL A 333 -15.79 24.13 -7.50
C VAL A 333 -16.49 25.44 -7.13
N ARG A 334 -17.61 25.75 -7.79
CA ARG A 334 -18.42 26.90 -7.43
C ARG A 334 -19.43 26.49 -6.35
N ASN A 335 -19.23 27.05 -5.16
CA ASN A 335 -20.06 26.77 -3.98
C ASN A 335 -21.17 27.85 -3.77
N LYS A 336 -22.07 27.59 -2.84
CA LYS A 336 -23.17 28.48 -2.42
C LYS A 336 -24.22 28.77 -3.50
N ILE A 337 -24.50 27.77 -4.36
CA ILE A 337 -25.55 27.90 -5.38
C ILE A 337 -26.98 28.07 -4.78
N ASP A 338 -27.12 27.86 -3.49
CA ASP A 338 -28.34 28.05 -2.70
C ASP A 338 -28.67 29.53 -2.41
N LEU A 339 -27.70 30.44 -2.61
CA LEU A 339 -27.92 31.88 -2.36
C LEU A 339 -28.52 32.59 -3.58
N PRO A 340 -29.49 33.49 -3.40
CA PRO A 340 -30.25 34.13 -4.49
C PRO A 340 -29.44 35.06 -5.42
N ASN A 341 -28.18 35.34 -5.10
CA ASN A 341 -27.26 36.19 -5.90
C ASN A 341 -26.30 35.39 -6.82
N SER A 342 -26.39 34.08 -6.91
CA SER A 342 -25.71 33.33 -7.93
C SER A 342 -26.41 33.61 -9.27
N SER A 343 -25.71 34.24 -10.23
CA SER A 343 -26.21 34.79 -11.51
C SER A 343 -26.76 33.71 -12.48
N LEU A 344 -27.76 32.94 -12.05
CA LEU A 344 -28.47 31.95 -12.85
C LEU A 344 -29.98 32.28 -13.01
N ASN A 345 -30.42 33.46 -12.65
CA ASN A 345 -31.81 33.87 -12.91
C ASN A 345 -31.92 34.68 -14.21
N ASN A 346 -31.65 34.06 -15.36
CA ASN A 346 -32.25 34.47 -16.63
C ASN A 346 -32.28 33.30 -17.59
N SER A 347 -33.25 32.42 -17.43
CA SER A 347 -34.10 31.86 -18.49
C SER A 347 -35.14 30.89 -17.93
N SER A 348 -36.39 31.41 -17.97
CA SER A 348 -37.65 30.71 -18.14
C SER A 348 -38.09 29.64 -17.12
N SER A 349 -39.06 30.10 -16.33
CA SER A 349 -40.22 29.31 -15.86
C SER A 349 -40.77 28.39 -16.98
N ALA A 350 -40.57 27.07 -16.84
CA ALA A 350 -41.41 26.09 -17.49
C ALA A 350 -41.54 24.85 -16.62
N LYS A 351 -42.81 24.55 -16.25
CA LYS A 351 -43.25 23.35 -15.54
C LYS A 351 -42.84 22.07 -16.31
N PRO A 352 -42.65 20.95 -15.62
CA PRO A 352 -42.31 19.68 -16.28
C PRO A 352 -43.55 19.12 -16.97
N THR A 353 -43.50 18.98 -18.27
CA THR A 353 -44.42 18.12 -19.06
C THR A 353 -43.63 16.99 -19.69
N ILE A 354 -44.04 15.80 -19.32
CA ILE A 354 -43.57 14.52 -19.94
C ILE A 354 -44.04 14.50 -21.37
N LEU A 355 -43.16 14.23 -22.36
CA LEU A 355 -43.42 13.41 -23.55
C LEU A 355 -42.22 13.31 -24.50
N ALA A 356 -41.84 12.07 -24.74
CA ALA A 356 -41.35 11.37 -25.94
C ALA A 356 -40.61 12.11 -27.08
N GLN A 357 -39.44 11.52 -27.41
CA GLN A 357 -38.81 11.26 -28.72
C GLN A 357 -39.20 12.13 -29.91
N THR A 358 -38.22 12.76 -30.56
CA THR A 358 -37.74 12.52 -31.94
C THR A 358 -36.86 13.68 -32.46
N SER A 359 -35.74 13.30 -33.07
CA SER A 359 -34.97 13.82 -34.20
C SER A 359 -34.86 15.32 -34.55
N VAL A 360 -33.59 15.74 -34.68
CA VAL A 360 -32.92 16.55 -35.72
C VAL A 360 -33.46 17.96 -36.03
N SER A 361 -32.68 18.97 -35.75
CA SER A 361 -32.01 19.89 -36.69
C SER A 361 -31.52 21.18 -36.04
N THR A 362 -30.29 21.51 -36.35
CA THR A 362 -29.57 22.79 -36.41
C THR A 362 -30.36 24.07 -36.19
N SER A 363 -29.97 24.86 -35.16
CA SER A 363 -29.85 26.31 -35.26
C SER A 363 -28.80 26.88 -34.32
N ARG A 364 -27.93 27.65 -34.93
CA ARG A 364 -26.79 28.41 -34.39
C ARG A 364 -27.28 29.45 -33.38
N ALA A 365 -26.98 29.29 -32.12
CA ALA A 365 -26.96 30.36 -31.15
C ALA A 365 -25.52 30.42 -30.59
N GLN A 366 -24.87 31.51 -30.90
CA GLN A 366 -23.55 31.90 -30.34
C GLN A 366 -23.70 32.09 -28.84
N ASN A 367 -23.30 31.09 -28.05
CA ASN A 367 -22.87 31.26 -26.70
C ASN A 367 -21.37 30.99 -26.71
N SER A 368 -20.60 31.99 -26.34
CA SER A 368 -19.16 31.91 -26.09
C SER A 368 -18.90 30.80 -25.03
N LYS A 369 -18.77 29.56 -25.49
CA LYS A 369 -18.23 28.48 -24.67
C LYS A 369 -16.76 28.78 -24.47
N LEU A 370 -16.40 29.30 -23.30
CA LEU A 370 -15.05 29.20 -22.76
C LEU A 370 -14.63 27.74 -22.90
N LYS A 371 -13.77 27.47 -23.88
CA LYS A 371 -13.09 26.19 -24.01
C LYS A 371 -12.06 26.10 -22.90
N ILE A 372 -12.49 25.67 -21.72
CA ILE A 372 -11.59 25.26 -20.65
C ILE A 372 -11.13 23.85 -21.01
N GLN A 373 -10.10 23.75 -21.86
CA GLN A 373 -9.39 22.49 -22.07
C GLN A 373 -8.66 22.19 -20.75
N ASP A 374 -8.90 21.00 -20.16
CA ASP A 374 -8.27 20.43 -18.96
C ASP A 374 -8.72 20.91 -17.57
N SER A 375 -9.76 21.73 -17.42
CA SER A 375 -10.36 22.04 -16.13
C SER A 375 -11.85 21.74 -16.11
N GLN A 376 -12.31 21.04 -15.07
CA GLN A 376 -13.74 20.70 -14.90
C GLN A 376 -14.38 21.69 -13.92
N LEU A 377 -15.55 22.22 -14.24
CA LEU A 377 -16.34 23.11 -13.37
C LEU A 377 -17.53 22.33 -12.80
N VAL A 378 -17.72 22.40 -11.50
CA VAL A 378 -18.89 21.85 -10.80
C VAL A 378 -19.52 22.87 -9.87
N ASP A 379 -20.84 22.92 -9.89
CA ASP A 379 -21.66 23.81 -9.06
C ASP A 379 -22.23 23.02 -7.88
N ILE A 380 -21.93 23.45 -6.64
CA ILE A 380 -22.32 22.74 -5.42
C ILE A 380 -22.98 23.67 -4.38
N SER A 381 -23.72 23.07 -3.45
CA SER A 381 -23.98 23.67 -2.15
C SER A 381 -23.39 22.76 -1.06
N ALA A 382 -22.23 23.13 -0.55
CA ALA A 382 -21.58 22.39 0.53
C ALA A 382 -22.43 22.38 1.81
N LYS A 383 -23.32 23.37 2.01
CA LYS A 383 -24.21 23.44 3.17
C LYS A 383 -25.32 22.40 3.13
N TYR A 384 -25.87 22.14 1.96
CA TYR A 384 -27.01 21.23 1.76
C TYR A 384 -26.65 19.92 1.07
N GLY A 385 -25.36 19.65 0.80
CA GLY A 385 -24.92 18.44 0.14
C GLY A 385 -25.27 18.35 -1.36
N THR A 386 -25.72 19.47 -1.98
CA THR A 386 -26.19 19.44 -3.38
C THR A 386 -25.02 19.26 -4.34
N ASN A 387 -25.14 18.29 -5.27
CA ASN A 387 -24.15 17.95 -6.29
C ASN A 387 -22.78 17.44 -5.74
N LEU A 388 -22.69 17.05 -4.47
CA LEU A 388 -21.44 16.48 -3.93
C LEU A 388 -21.07 15.17 -4.61
N SER A 389 -22.01 14.28 -4.88
CA SER A 389 -21.73 13.01 -5.61
C SER A 389 -21.13 13.26 -7.00
N ARG A 390 -21.49 14.40 -7.67
CA ARG A 390 -20.82 14.75 -8.94
C ARG A 390 -19.39 15.23 -8.72
N LEU A 391 -19.14 16.00 -7.64
CA LEU A 391 -17.78 16.41 -7.26
C LEU A 391 -16.92 15.18 -6.92
N GLU A 392 -17.44 14.21 -6.19
CA GLU A 392 -16.76 12.95 -5.87
C GLU A 392 -16.40 12.18 -7.12
N GLN A 393 -17.32 12.05 -8.09
CA GLN A 393 -17.03 11.44 -9.38
C GLN A 393 -15.90 12.18 -10.11
N LEU A 394 -15.89 13.51 -10.12
CA LEU A 394 -14.83 14.31 -10.75
C LEU A 394 -13.48 14.14 -10.06
N ILE A 395 -13.46 13.99 -8.72
CA ILE A 395 -12.25 13.70 -7.95
C ILE A 395 -11.68 12.33 -8.34
N VAL A 396 -12.55 11.32 -8.47
CA VAL A 396 -12.15 9.97 -8.90
C VAL A 396 -11.66 9.98 -10.35
N GLU A 397 -12.36 10.67 -11.26
CA GLU A 397 -11.93 10.83 -12.66
C GLU A 397 -10.56 11.55 -12.74
N ALA A 398 -10.35 12.59 -11.91
CA ALA A 398 -9.10 13.34 -11.86
C ALA A 398 -7.94 12.55 -11.25
N ALA A 399 -8.23 11.54 -10.43
CA ALA A 399 -7.21 10.65 -9.87
C ALA A 399 -6.46 9.88 -10.95
N ASP A 400 -7.13 9.63 -12.10
CA ASP A 400 -6.55 8.99 -13.29
C ASP A 400 -5.87 7.65 -12.93
N ILE A 401 -6.57 6.84 -12.13
CA ILE A 401 -6.08 5.53 -11.70
C ILE A 401 -6.56 4.50 -12.72
N PRO A 402 -5.65 3.72 -13.31
CA PRO A 402 -6.02 2.62 -14.16
C PRO A 402 -6.84 1.58 -13.37
N GLN A 403 -7.73 0.87 -14.03
CA GLN A 403 -8.40 -0.28 -13.41
C GLN A 403 -7.36 -1.36 -13.17
N ILE A 404 -7.06 -1.63 -11.90
CA ILE A 404 -6.12 -2.67 -11.48
C ILE A 404 -6.90 -3.97 -11.38
N SER A 405 -6.45 -5.00 -12.10
CA SER A 405 -6.94 -6.38 -11.98
C SER A 405 -6.12 -7.15 -10.94
N GLU A 406 -6.62 -8.29 -10.47
CA GLU A 406 -5.89 -9.16 -9.53
C GLU A 406 -4.57 -9.71 -10.10
N SER A 407 -4.40 -9.69 -11.42
CA SER A 407 -3.18 -10.14 -12.11
C SER A 407 -2.15 -9.02 -12.28
N ASP A 408 -2.52 -7.75 -12.09
CA ASP A 408 -1.60 -6.65 -12.32
C ASP A 408 -0.60 -6.52 -11.17
N ILE A 409 0.67 -6.37 -11.52
CA ILE A 409 1.74 -6.18 -10.55
C ILE A 409 1.90 -4.69 -10.32
N VAL A 410 1.59 -4.25 -9.11
CA VAL A 410 1.70 -2.84 -8.70
C VAL A 410 2.65 -2.73 -7.51
N ILE A 411 3.71 -1.95 -7.66
CA ILE A 411 4.71 -1.75 -6.62
C ILE A 411 4.21 -0.72 -5.62
N THR A 412 4.26 -1.05 -4.32
CA THR A 412 3.83 -0.17 -3.22
C THR A 412 4.97 0.23 -2.28
N SER A 413 6.11 -0.47 -2.36
CA SER A 413 7.27 -0.25 -1.49
C SER A 413 8.31 0.65 -2.17
N ALA A 414 8.74 1.72 -1.48
CA ALA A 414 9.81 2.58 -1.95
C ALA A 414 11.15 1.83 -2.07
N ARG A 415 11.37 0.80 -1.24
CA ARG A 415 12.54 -0.09 -1.31
C ARG A 415 12.56 -0.83 -2.65
N HIS A 416 11.45 -1.43 -3.06
CA HIS A 416 11.32 -2.13 -4.34
C HIS A 416 11.53 -1.17 -5.51
N TYR A 417 10.92 0.02 -5.45
CA TYR A 417 11.09 1.06 -6.46
C TYR A 417 12.54 1.47 -6.64
N SER A 418 13.27 1.75 -5.55
CA SER A 418 14.68 2.11 -5.60
C SER A 418 15.54 0.98 -6.17
N ALA A 419 15.28 -0.28 -5.79
CA ALA A 419 16.00 -1.43 -6.32
C ALA A 419 15.76 -1.62 -7.83
N LEU A 420 14.52 -1.43 -8.30
CA LEU A 420 14.19 -1.48 -9.74
C LEU A 420 14.87 -0.37 -10.54
N LEU A 421 14.93 0.86 -10.02
CA LEU A 421 15.64 1.96 -10.66
C LEU A 421 17.15 1.69 -10.75
N ASN A 422 17.77 1.20 -9.67
CA ASN A 422 19.18 0.85 -9.66
C ASN A 422 19.49 -0.30 -10.64
N ALA A 423 18.59 -1.28 -10.71
CA ALA A 423 18.70 -2.37 -11.69
C ALA A 423 18.62 -1.84 -13.12
N ASP A 424 17.66 -0.95 -13.40
CA ASP A 424 17.51 -0.33 -14.73
C ASP A 424 18.71 0.53 -15.11
N GLU A 425 19.24 1.34 -14.20
CA GLU A 425 20.45 2.14 -14.44
C GLU A 425 21.65 1.27 -14.77
N SER A 426 21.82 0.14 -14.07
CA SER A 426 22.88 -0.83 -14.35
C SER A 426 22.70 -1.48 -15.72
N LEU A 427 21.46 -1.85 -16.07
CA LEU A 427 21.15 -2.43 -17.38
C LEU A 427 21.35 -1.43 -18.53
N GLN A 428 21.03 -0.16 -18.34
CA GLN A 428 21.30 0.89 -19.33
C GLN A 428 22.82 1.04 -19.57
N ARG A 429 23.66 0.91 -18.53
CA ARG A 429 25.12 0.86 -18.72
C ARG A 429 25.55 -0.34 -19.56
N VAL A 430 24.94 -1.52 -19.34
CA VAL A 430 25.19 -2.70 -20.20
C VAL A 430 24.86 -2.38 -21.65
N ILE A 431 23.68 -1.85 -21.94
CA ILE A 431 23.24 -1.52 -23.30
C ILE A 431 24.20 -0.51 -23.95
N ALA A 432 24.54 0.58 -23.24
CA ALA A 432 25.48 1.57 -23.73
C ALA A 432 26.89 1.01 -23.98
N SER A 433 27.33 0.08 -23.11
CA SER A 433 28.63 -0.59 -23.27
C SER A 433 28.64 -1.55 -24.46
N MET A 434 27.51 -2.22 -24.74
CA MET A 434 27.32 -3.01 -25.96
C MET A 434 27.43 -2.13 -27.22
N ASP A 435 26.81 -0.93 -27.21
CA ASP A 435 26.88 0.04 -28.33
C ASP A 435 28.32 0.50 -28.61
N LEU A 436 29.13 0.64 -27.56
CA LEU A 436 30.54 1.00 -27.66
C LEU A 436 31.47 -0.17 -28.04
N GLY A 437 30.93 -1.39 -28.14
CA GLY A 437 31.71 -2.58 -28.47
C GLY A 437 32.69 -2.97 -27.37
N LEU A 438 32.38 -2.66 -26.10
CA LEU A 438 33.23 -3.01 -24.97
C LEU A 438 33.30 -4.53 -24.77
N SER A 439 34.35 -4.99 -24.07
CA SER A 439 34.59 -6.41 -23.80
C SER A 439 33.48 -6.99 -22.89
N GLY A 440 33.19 -8.27 -23.10
CA GLY A 440 32.14 -8.99 -22.36
C GLY A 440 32.34 -9.02 -20.84
N ASP A 441 33.61 -8.94 -20.35
CA ASP A 441 33.95 -8.93 -18.92
C ASP A 441 33.32 -7.73 -18.20
N LEU A 442 33.39 -6.54 -18.81
CA LEU A 442 32.78 -5.33 -18.24
C LEU A 442 31.26 -5.41 -18.25
N LEU A 443 30.68 -5.97 -19.32
CA LEU A 443 29.25 -6.21 -19.44
C LEU A 443 28.75 -7.21 -18.38
N ALA A 444 29.50 -8.26 -18.12
CA ALA A 444 29.16 -9.28 -17.13
C ALA A 444 29.12 -8.71 -15.70
N GLU A 445 30.02 -7.77 -15.36
CA GLU A 445 30.02 -7.13 -14.04
C GLU A 445 28.77 -6.25 -13.84
N ASP A 446 28.42 -5.41 -14.82
CA ASP A 446 27.18 -4.60 -14.75
C ASP A 446 25.93 -5.49 -14.70
N LEU A 447 25.88 -6.62 -15.42
CA LEU A 447 24.76 -7.57 -15.35
C LEU A 447 24.64 -8.23 -13.98
N ARG A 448 25.76 -8.55 -13.32
CA ARG A 448 25.72 -9.04 -11.93
C ARG A 448 25.11 -8.01 -10.99
N MET A 449 25.43 -6.72 -11.18
CA MET A 449 24.79 -5.66 -10.40
C MET A 449 23.29 -5.60 -10.62
N VAL A 450 22.80 -5.78 -11.85
CA VAL A 450 21.34 -5.86 -12.12
C VAL A 450 20.70 -7.01 -11.34
N ILE A 451 21.31 -8.21 -11.40
CA ILE A 451 20.83 -9.40 -10.67
C ILE A 451 20.83 -9.16 -9.16
N ASP A 452 21.90 -8.57 -8.63
CA ASP A 452 22.01 -8.24 -7.20
C ASP A 452 20.90 -7.29 -6.73
N HIS A 453 20.61 -6.23 -7.51
CA HIS A 453 19.53 -5.29 -7.17
C HIS A 453 18.15 -5.96 -7.19
N LEU A 454 17.88 -6.88 -8.12
CA LEU A 454 16.63 -7.64 -8.11
C LEU A 454 16.56 -8.62 -6.93
N ALA A 455 17.70 -9.27 -6.58
CA ALA A 455 17.78 -10.16 -5.44
C ALA A 455 17.56 -9.45 -4.09
N GLU A 456 17.89 -8.17 -3.97
CA GLU A 456 17.57 -7.35 -2.79
C GLU A 456 16.06 -7.27 -2.53
N ILE A 457 15.21 -7.34 -3.56
CA ILE A 457 13.76 -7.26 -3.41
C ILE A 457 13.22 -8.53 -2.75
N THR A 458 13.62 -9.70 -3.25
CA THR A 458 13.13 -11.02 -2.78
C THR A 458 13.94 -11.58 -1.61
N GLY A 459 15.18 -11.12 -1.43
CA GLY A 459 16.09 -11.62 -0.41
C GLY A 459 16.71 -12.99 -0.73
N GLU A 460 16.68 -13.44 -2.00
CA GLU A 460 17.03 -14.83 -2.37
C GLU A 460 18.52 -15.18 -2.32
N GLU A 461 19.47 -14.29 -2.58
CA GLU A 461 20.87 -14.66 -2.77
C GLU A 461 21.90 -13.98 -1.87
N ARG A 462 21.57 -12.93 -1.20
CA ARG A 462 22.40 -12.32 -0.16
C ARG A 462 21.65 -12.39 1.15
N ILE A 463 22.36 -12.82 2.20
CA ILE A 463 21.90 -12.59 3.57
C ILE A 463 21.70 -11.09 3.66
N THR A 464 20.45 -10.66 3.54
CA THR A 464 20.07 -9.26 3.71
C THR A 464 20.61 -8.82 5.06
N PRO A 465 21.38 -7.73 5.16
CA PRO A 465 21.98 -7.31 6.42
C PRO A 465 20.94 -7.32 7.53
N GLN A 466 21.31 -7.81 8.72
CA GLN A 466 20.39 -7.92 9.87
C GLN A 466 19.72 -6.58 10.19
N GLU A 467 20.40 -5.45 9.91
CA GLU A 467 19.85 -4.11 10.06
C GLU A 467 18.67 -3.86 9.11
N THR A 468 18.76 -4.31 7.86
CA THR A 468 17.68 -4.17 6.88
C THR A 468 16.48 -5.02 7.27
N LEU A 469 16.70 -6.27 7.69
CA LEU A 469 15.64 -7.14 8.20
C LEU A 469 14.99 -6.52 9.44
N ASN A 470 15.78 -6.03 10.38
CA ASN A 470 15.28 -5.36 11.58
C ASN A 470 14.46 -4.11 11.23
N SER A 471 14.90 -3.31 10.25
CA SER A 471 14.16 -2.13 9.79
C SER A 471 12.79 -2.50 9.20
N ILE A 472 12.75 -3.51 8.33
CA ILE A 472 11.51 -3.97 7.71
C ILE A 472 10.55 -4.51 8.77
N PHE A 473 11.01 -5.41 9.64
CA PHE A 473 10.15 -6.09 10.61
C PHE A 473 9.81 -5.24 11.85
N SER A 474 10.59 -4.19 12.16
CA SER A 474 10.30 -3.30 13.29
C SER A 474 8.97 -2.53 13.16
N SER A 475 8.50 -2.33 11.93
CA SER A 475 7.22 -1.68 11.64
C SER A 475 6.00 -2.60 11.81
N TYR A 476 6.21 -3.90 12.08
CA TYR A 476 5.13 -4.89 12.17
C TYR A 476 4.56 -4.96 13.57
N CYS A 477 3.31 -5.43 13.67
CA CYS A 477 2.69 -5.71 14.95
C CYS A 477 3.35 -6.90 15.65
N ILE A 478 3.46 -6.85 16.99
CA ILE A 478 3.88 -7.98 17.83
C ILE A 478 2.83 -9.11 17.65
N GLY A 479 3.31 -10.34 17.46
CA GLY A 479 2.44 -11.50 17.26
C GLY A 479 2.20 -11.89 15.80
N LYS A 480 2.88 -11.17 14.86
CA LYS A 480 2.85 -11.48 13.42
C LYS A 480 4.23 -11.53 12.83
#